data_f14518b289481138ae52c63c7c2af368
#
_entry.id   f14518b289481138ae52c63c7c2af368
#
_cell.length_a   1.000
_cell.length_b   1.000
_cell.length_c   1.000
_cell.angle_alpha   90.00
_cell.angle_beta   90.00
_cell.angle_gamma   90.00
#
_symmetry.space_group_name_H-M   'P 1'
#
loop_
_entity.id
_entity.type
_entity.pdbx_description
1 polymer ?
#
loop_
_entity_poly.entity_id
_entity_poly.type
_entity_poly.pdbx_seq_one_letter_code
_entity_poly.pdbx_strand_id
1 'polypeptide(L)'
;MREIATGVAEAFGCRVETLFKSDYPPLINHPHETALCIEVLRELLGEEQVITNGKPTMAAEDFAHMLEHKPGCYVFIGNGEGAHRGIGHGSGPCVLHNASFDFNDDILPIGATYWVRLAETWFSEATLKQPLVQQR
;
A
#
# COMPACT_ATOMS: atom_id res chain seq x y z
N MET A 1 -2.18 -27.43 -4.60
CA MET A 1 -2.73 -27.56 -3.24
C MET A 1 -3.86 -28.59 -3.17
N ARG A 2 -4.87 -28.58 -4.04
CA ARG A 2 -5.96 -29.56 -4.03
C ARG A 2 -5.43 -31.00 -4.13
N GLU A 3 -4.56 -31.30 -5.10
CA GLU A 3 -3.94 -32.61 -5.30
C GLU A 3 -3.17 -33.10 -4.06
N ILE A 4 -2.42 -32.22 -3.43
CA ILE A 4 -1.69 -32.52 -2.19
C ILE A 4 -2.67 -32.87 -1.06
N ALA A 5 -3.72 -32.07 -0.87
CA ALA A 5 -4.73 -32.32 0.15
C ALA A 5 -5.42 -33.66 -0.09
N THR A 6 -5.78 -33.97 -1.34
CA THR A 6 -6.41 -35.27 -1.72
C THR A 6 -5.47 -36.43 -1.44
N GLY A 7 -4.22 -36.36 -1.89
CA GLY A 7 -3.25 -37.44 -1.68
C GLY A 7 -2.94 -37.72 -0.20
N VAL A 8 -2.85 -36.65 0.61
CA VAL A 8 -2.67 -36.79 2.07
C VAL A 8 -3.91 -37.46 2.69
N ALA A 9 -5.12 -37.03 2.34
CA ALA A 9 -6.34 -37.62 2.88
C ALA A 9 -6.46 -39.08 2.52
N GLU A 10 -6.20 -39.45 1.26
CA GLU A 10 -6.24 -40.83 0.80
C GLU A 10 -5.24 -41.73 1.53
N ALA A 11 -4.03 -41.23 1.80
CA ALA A 11 -3.02 -41.97 2.56
C ALA A 11 -3.48 -42.33 3.98
N PHE A 12 -4.42 -41.55 4.54
CA PHE A 12 -5.02 -41.82 5.86
C PHE A 12 -6.42 -42.42 5.76
N GLY A 13 -6.87 -42.89 4.59
CA GLY A 13 -8.20 -43.45 4.38
C GLY A 13 -9.35 -42.47 4.55
N CYS A 14 -9.04 -41.16 4.42
CA CYS A 14 -10.01 -40.07 4.56
C CYS A 14 -10.39 -39.48 3.20
N ARG A 15 -11.49 -38.73 3.18
CA ARG A 15 -11.85 -37.86 2.05
C ARG A 15 -11.71 -36.42 2.46
N VAL A 16 -11.34 -35.57 1.50
CA VAL A 16 -11.21 -34.10 1.71
C VAL A 16 -12.01 -33.37 0.64
N GLU A 17 -12.76 -32.38 1.07
CA GLU A 17 -13.35 -31.39 0.18
C GLU A 17 -12.54 -30.09 0.34
N THR A 18 -12.13 -29.52 -0.79
CA THR A 18 -11.34 -28.28 -0.80
C THR A 18 -12.07 -27.19 -1.56
N LEU A 19 -12.33 -26.07 -0.89
CA LEU A 19 -12.83 -24.85 -1.48
C LEU A 19 -11.74 -23.78 -1.44
N PHE A 20 -11.27 -23.37 -2.60
CA PHE A 20 -10.37 -22.22 -2.73
C PHE A 20 -11.16 -21.02 -3.18
N LYS A 21 -11.14 -19.96 -2.38
CA LYS A 21 -11.63 -18.65 -2.76
C LYS A 21 -10.45 -17.75 -3.06
N SER A 22 -10.48 -17.09 -4.21
CA SER A 22 -9.52 -16.05 -4.61
C SER A 22 -10.29 -14.75 -4.74
N ASP A 23 -10.39 -14.05 -3.62
CA ASP A 23 -11.24 -12.85 -3.53
C ASP A 23 -10.46 -11.57 -3.87
N TYR A 24 -9.11 -11.62 -3.84
CA TYR A 24 -8.26 -10.47 -4.09
C TYR A 24 -7.16 -10.79 -5.10
N PRO A 25 -6.97 -9.96 -6.13
CA PRO A 25 -5.78 -10.02 -6.97
C PRO A 25 -4.55 -9.52 -6.21
N PRO A 26 -3.33 -9.82 -6.68
CA PRO A 26 -2.14 -9.21 -6.11
C PRO A 26 -2.16 -7.70 -6.35
N LEU A 27 -1.84 -6.92 -5.32
CA LEU A 27 -1.63 -5.49 -5.46
C LEU A 27 -0.25 -5.25 -6.10
N ILE A 28 -0.26 -4.71 -7.31
CA ILE A 28 0.96 -4.39 -8.07
C ILE A 28 0.90 -2.94 -8.51
N ASN A 29 1.78 -2.12 -7.95
CA ASN A 29 1.88 -0.71 -8.30
C ASN A 29 2.36 -0.54 -9.75
N HIS A 30 1.84 0.47 -10.44
CA HIS A 30 2.27 0.79 -11.79
C HIS A 30 3.57 1.61 -11.76
N PRO A 31 4.55 1.31 -12.63
CA PRO A 31 5.88 1.91 -12.56
C PRO A 31 5.91 3.43 -12.67
N HIS A 32 5.11 4.01 -13.55
CA HIS A 32 5.08 5.46 -13.78
C HIS A 32 4.52 6.19 -12.55
N GLU A 33 3.39 5.76 -12.03
CA GLU A 33 2.74 6.32 -10.86
C GLU A 33 3.59 6.13 -9.60
N THR A 34 4.29 4.99 -9.51
CA THR A 34 5.24 4.72 -8.44
C THR A 34 6.43 5.69 -8.48
N ALA A 35 6.99 5.95 -9.66
CA ALA A 35 8.09 6.89 -9.82
C ALA A 35 7.69 8.31 -9.38
N LEU A 36 6.51 8.78 -9.79
CA LEU A 36 5.98 10.07 -9.37
C LEU A 36 5.77 10.16 -7.86
N CYS A 37 5.18 9.12 -7.25
CA CYS A 37 5.00 9.07 -5.80
C CYS A 37 6.34 9.12 -5.06
N ILE A 38 7.35 8.40 -5.54
CA ILE A 38 8.69 8.41 -4.96
C ILE A 38 9.34 9.79 -5.05
N GLU A 39 9.24 10.46 -6.19
CA GLU A 39 9.78 11.80 -6.40
C GLU A 39 9.16 12.79 -5.40
N VAL A 40 7.83 12.85 -5.33
CA VAL A 40 7.11 13.72 -4.39
C VAL A 40 7.46 13.42 -2.93
N LEU A 41 7.54 12.13 -2.57
CA LEU A 41 7.90 11.75 -1.20
C LEU A 41 9.35 12.11 -0.84
N ARG A 42 10.28 11.97 -1.78
CA ARG A 42 11.69 12.36 -1.58
C ARG A 42 11.86 13.87 -1.42
N GLU A 43 11.14 14.65 -2.22
CA GLU A 43 11.11 16.10 -2.05
C GLU A 43 10.54 16.52 -0.68
N LEU A 44 9.51 15.83 -0.21
CA LEU A 44 8.85 16.15 1.05
C LEU A 44 9.63 15.71 2.28
N LEU A 45 10.22 14.51 2.26
CA LEU A 45 10.75 13.83 3.45
C LEU A 45 12.28 13.66 3.40
N GLY A 46 12.90 13.82 2.23
CA GLY A 46 14.29 13.45 1.98
C GLY A 46 14.46 12.00 1.56
N GLU A 47 15.56 11.72 0.86
CA GLU A 47 15.88 10.42 0.25
C GLU A 47 15.88 9.27 1.26
N GLU A 48 16.40 9.52 2.47
CA GLU A 48 16.61 8.50 3.50
C GLU A 48 15.32 8.02 4.17
N GLN A 49 14.24 8.80 4.06
CA GLN A 49 12.94 8.46 4.65
C GLN A 49 12.05 7.67 3.68
N VAL A 50 12.48 7.47 2.43
CA VAL A 50 11.67 6.82 1.39
C VAL A 50 12.24 5.46 1.03
N ILE A 51 11.57 4.41 1.53
CA ILE A 51 11.95 3.03 1.28
C ILE A 51 11.30 2.54 -0.01
N THR A 52 12.10 2.33 -1.06
CA THR A 52 11.62 1.93 -2.39
C THR A 52 11.76 0.43 -2.68
N ASN A 53 12.45 -0.31 -1.82
CA ASN A 53 12.77 -1.73 -1.99
C ASN A 53 12.13 -2.60 -0.90
N GLY A 54 10.97 -2.20 -0.40
CA GLY A 54 10.23 -2.95 0.61
C GLY A 54 9.92 -4.38 0.14
N LYS A 55 9.92 -5.33 1.08
CA LYS A 55 9.50 -6.70 0.78
C LYS A 55 7.99 -6.74 0.59
N PRO A 56 7.48 -7.55 -0.36
CA PRO A 56 6.05 -7.76 -0.50
C PRO A 56 5.41 -8.25 0.81
N THR A 57 4.25 -7.73 1.13
CA THR A 57 3.45 -8.18 2.27
C THR A 57 2.49 -9.28 1.84
N MET A 58 2.28 -10.28 2.71
CA MET A 58 1.32 -11.37 2.47
C MET A 58 -0.05 -10.98 3.04
N ALA A 59 -0.58 -9.85 2.56
CA ALA A 59 -1.87 -9.30 2.96
C ALA A 59 -2.79 -9.16 1.73
N ALA A 60 -4.07 -8.96 1.98
CA ALA A 60 -5.05 -8.61 0.97
C ALA A 60 -5.39 -7.12 1.07
N GLU A 61 -5.61 -6.49 -0.08
CA GLU A 61 -5.92 -5.06 -0.19
C GLU A 61 -6.91 -4.86 -1.34
N ASP A 62 -8.02 -4.18 -1.07
CA ASP A 62 -9.07 -3.95 -2.07
C ASP A 62 -8.67 -2.94 -3.15
N PHE A 63 -7.72 -2.05 -2.87
CA PHE A 63 -7.12 -1.17 -3.88
C PHE A 63 -6.53 -1.94 -5.07
N ALA A 64 -6.17 -3.21 -4.89
CA ALA A 64 -5.73 -4.08 -5.97
C ALA A 64 -6.76 -4.17 -7.11
N HIS A 65 -8.05 -4.19 -6.80
CA HIS A 65 -9.11 -4.17 -7.82
C HIS A 65 -9.17 -2.84 -8.57
N MET A 66 -8.88 -1.73 -7.93
CA MET A 66 -8.81 -0.41 -8.60
C MET A 66 -7.66 -0.38 -9.60
N LEU A 67 -6.52 -1.00 -9.25
CA LEU A 67 -5.33 -1.06 -10.11
C LEU A 67 -5.53 -1.92 -11.38
N GLU A 68 -6.50 -2.83 -11.39
CA GLU A 68 -6.87 -3.56 -12.60
C GLU A 68 -7.58 -2.67 -13.64
N HIS A 69 -8.14 -1.55 -13.20
CA HIS A 69 -8.92 -0.64 -14.06
C HIS A 69 -8.23 0.69 -14.33
N LYS A 70 -7.38 1.15 -13.42
CA LYS A 70 -6.67 2.43 -13.52
C LYS A 70 -5.25 2.29 -13.01
N PRO A 71 -4.26 2.87 -13.73
CA PRO A 71 -2.92 2.98 -13.19
C PRO A 71 -2.90 3.74 -11.87
N GLY A 72 -2.08 3.28 -10.93
CA GLY A 72 -1.98 3.89 -9.61
C GLY A 72 -0.82 3.33 -8.80
N CYS A 73 -0.64 3.91 -7.63
CA CYS A 73 0.39 3.51 -6.67
C CYS A 73 -0.20 3.49 -5.26
N TYR A 74 0.05 2.43 -4.53
CA TYR A 74 -0.26 2.27 -3.13
C TYR A 74 1.01 2.43 -2.31
N VAL A 75 0.99 3.28 -1.30
CA VAL A 75 2.13 3.54 -0.42
C VAL A 75 1.75 3.33 1.04
N PHE A 76 2.73 2.97 1.86
CA PHE A 76 2.59 2.90 3.30
C PHE A 76 3.24 4.11 3.95
N ILE A 77 2.62 4.62 5.02
CA ILE A 77 3.23 5.60 5.92
C ILE A 77 3.56 4.87 7.23
N GLY A 78 4.81 4.95 7.66
CA GLY A 78 5.24 4.36 8.92
C GLY A 78 4.60 5.06 10.12
N ASN A 79 4.03 4.28 11.04
CA ASN A 79 3.36 4.78 12.25
C ASN A 79 4.33 4.96 13.43
N GLY A 80 5.62 4.64 13.26
CA GLY A 80 6.59 4.57 14.35
C GLY A 80 6.47 3.30 15.19
N GLU A 81 7.30 3.18 16.21
CA GLU A 81 7.39 1.99 17.06
C GLU A 81 6.51 2.06 18.32
N GLY A 82 5.65 3.04 18.41
CA GLY A 82 4.69 3.19 19.51
C GLY A 82 5.11 4.15 20.62
N ALA A 83 6.19 4.92 20.45
CA ALA A 83 6.60 5.95 21.41
C ALA A 83 5.57 7.09 21.56
N HIS A 84 4.74 7.29 20.57
CA HIS A 84 3.64 8.27 20.53
C HIS A 84 2.40 7.83 21.31
N ARG A 85 2.30 6.56 21.71
CA ARG A 85 1.10 6.03 22.37
C ARG A 85 0.80 6.75 23.67
N GLY A 86 -0.47 7.14 23.79
CA GLY A 86 -1.01 7.72 25.00
C GLY A 86 -1.16 6.69 26.14
N ILE A 87 -1.47 7.20 27.34
CA ILE A 87 -1.77 6.37 28.50
C ILE A 87 -3.07 5.58 28.22
N GLY A 88 -3.03 4.26 28.43
CA GLY A 88 -4.20 3.38 28.27
C GLY A 88 -4.19 2.49 27.04
N HIS A 89 -3.28 2.70 26.08
CA HIS A 89 -3.17 1.86 24.89
C HIS A 89 -2.45 0.50 25.12
N GLY A 90 -2.11 0.20 26.35
CA GLY A 90 -1.46 -1.05 26.71
C GLY A 90 0.02 -1.12 26.33
N SER A 91 0.65 -2.25 26.65
CA SER A 91 2.08 -2.50 26.39
C SER A 91 2.35 -3.45 25.21
N GLY A 92 1.33 -3.83 24.47
CA GLY A 92 1.44 -4.71 23.31
C GLY A 92 2.11 -4.02 22.11
N PRO A 93 2.37 -4.76 21.02
CA PRO A 93 2.95 -4.21 19.82
C PRO A 93 2.06 -3.10 19.21
N CYS A 94 2.68 -1.99 18.77
CA CYS A 94 1.98 -0.92 18.04
C CYS A 94 1.93 -1.24 16.54
N VAL A 95 1.26 -2.34 16.21
CA VAL A 95 1.09 -2.80 14.83
C VAL A 95 -0.38 -2.90 14.47
N LEU A 96 -0.69 -2.77 13.19
CA LEU A 96 -2.06 -2.91 12.68
C LEU A 96 -2.72 -4.21 13.16
N HIS A 97 -4.01 -4.15 13.38
CA HIS A 97 -4.85 -5.26 13.88
C HIS A 97 -4.52 -5.72 15.30
N ASN A 98 -3.77 -4.94 16.08
CA ASN A 98 -3.50 -5.21 17.49
C ASN A 98 -4.32 -4.26 18.37
N ALA A 99 -4.81 -4.76 19.53
CA ALA A 99 -5.58 -3.94 20.46
C ALA A 99 -4.77 -2.80 21.10
N SER A 100 -3.43 -2.88 21.04
CA SER A 100 -2.51 -1.85 21.53
C SER A 100 -2.06 -0.87 20.42
N PHE A 101 -2.66 -0.96 19.21
CA PHE A 101 -2.38 -0.02 18.14
C PHE A 101 -2.91 1.36 18.50
N ASP A 102 -2.11 2.38 18.21
CA ASP A 102 -2.48 3.77 18.30
C ASP A 102 -1.96 4.51 17.09
N PHE A 103 -2.79 5.36 16.50
CA PHE A 103 -2.37 6.21 15.39
C PHE A 103 -1.39 7.27 15.89
N ASN A 104 -0.36 7.52 15.11
CA ASN A 104 0.55 8.61 15.36
C ASN A 104 0.02 9.88 14.69
N ASP A 105 -0.56 10.77 15.48
CA ASP A 105 -1.14 12.01 14.98
C ASP A 105 -0.09 12.95 14.36
N ASP A 106 1.18 12.82 14.72
CA ASP A 106 2.29 13.60 14.17
C ASP A 106 2.52 13.34 12.66
N ILE A 107 2.02 12.20 12.15
CA ILE A 107 2.13 11.88 10.71
C ILE A 107 0.96 12.43 9.87
N LEU A 108 -0.11 12.92 10.48
CA LEU A 108 -1.27 13.47 9.76
C LEU A 108 -0.89 14.64 8.84
N PRO A 109 -0.09 15.64 9.27
CA PRO A 109 0.36 16.72 8.39
C PRO A 109 1.20 16.22 7.22
N ILE A 110 2.00 15.16 7.42
CA ILE A 110 2.82 14.55 6.38
C ILE A 110 1.90 13.93 5.32
N GLY A 111 0.94 13.11 5.73
CA GLY A 111 -0.03 12.50 4.82
C GLY A 111 -0.85 13.52 4.04
N ALA A 112 -1.35 14.57 4.72
CA ALA A 112 -2.10 15.64 4.07
C ALA A 112 -1.24 16.40 3.05
N THR A 113 -0.01 16.77 3.42
CA THR A 113 0.92 17.47 2.54
C THR A 113 1.30 16.62 1.33
N TYR A 114 1.52 15.32 1.53
CA TYR A 114 1.80 14.38 0.43
C TYR A 114 0.69 14.40 -0.64
N TRP A 115 -0.58 14.33 -0.23
CA TRP A 115 -1.69 14.36 -1.18
C TRP A 115 -1.79 15.68 -1.95
N VAL A 116 -1.55 16.81 -1.28
CA VAL A 116 -1.52 18.13 -1.94
C VAL A 116 -0.38 18.18 -2.96
N ARG A 117 0.83 17.83 -2.56
CA ARG A 117 2.01 17.87 -3.44
C ARG A 117 1.86 16.91 -4.62
N LEU A 118 1.34 15.71 -4.39
CA LEU A 118 1.08 14.72 -5.45
C LEU A 118 0.10 15.28 -6.49
N ALA A 119 -0.99 15.90 -6.05
CA ALA A 119 -1.96 16.50 -6.96
C ALA A 119 -1.34 17.67 -7.76
N GLU A 120 -0.61 18.57 -7.10
CA GLU A 120 0.08 19.69 -7.74
C GLU A 120 1.06 19.21 -8.81
N THR A 121 1.88 18.20 -8.51
CA THR A 121 2.87 17.64 -9.44
C THR A 121 2.18 16.96 -10.62
N TRP A 122 1.15 16.15 -10.36
CA TRP A 122 0.38 15.47 -11.41
C TRP A 122 -0.23 16.45 -12.41
N PHE A 123 -0.88 17.51 -11.92
CA PHE A 123 -1.51 18.50 -12.79
C PHE A 123 -0.50 19.40 -13.51
N SER A 124 0.65 19.67 -12.92
CA SER A 124 1.73 20.41 -13.57
C SER A 124 2.30 19.60 -14.75
N GLU A 125 2.54 18.31 -14.59
CA GLU A 125 3.00 17.45 -15.67
C GLU A 125 1.95 17.31 -16.79
N ALA A 126 0.67 17.18 -16.43
CA ALA A 126 -0.41 17.08 -17.41
C ALA A 126 -0.50 18.37 -18.26
N THR A 127 -0.26 19.53 -17.65
CA THR A 127 -0.26 20.83 -18.35
C THR A 127 0.91 20.93 -19.32
N LEU A 128 2.09 20.46 -18.94
CA LEU A 128 3.29 20.47 -19.80
C LEU A 128 3.18 19.51 -21.00
N LYS A 129 2.39 18.45 -20.87
CA LYS A 129 2.15 17.45 -21.95
C LYS A 129 1.03 17.84 -22.94
N GLN A 130 0.29 18.93 -22.66
CA GLN A 130 -0.68 19.44 -23.64
C GLN A 130 0.04 20.15 -24.79
N PRO A 131 -0.18 19.74 -26.07
CA PRO A 131 0.36 20.48 -27.19
C PRO A 131 -0.23 21.90 -27.20
N LEU A 132 0.63 22.88 -27.34
CA LEU A 132 0.20 24.28 -27.56
C LEU A 132 -0.75 24.29 -28.76
N VAL A 133 -2.05 24.28 -28.50
CA VAL A 133 -3.04 24.52 -29.53
C VAL A 133 -2.78 25.94 -30.03
N GLN A 134 -2.26 26.06 -31.25
CA GLN A 134 -2.06 27.34 -31.93
C GLN A 134 -3.38 28.12 -31.87
N GLN A 135 -3.41 29.17 -31.08
CA GLN A 135 -4.42 30.19 -31.19
C GLN A 135 -4.26 30.83 -32.59
N ARG A 136 -5.16 30.52 -33.48
CA ARG A 136 -5.39 31.28 -34.69
C ARG A 136 -6.45 32.33 -34.42
#